data_299d77ddbca150ca1866053db51fcb80
#
_entry.id   299d77ddbca150ca1866053db51fcb80
#
_cell.length_a   1.000
_cell.length_b   1.000
_cell.length_c   1.000
_cell.angle_alpha   90.00
_cell.angle_beta   90.00
_cell.angle_gamma   90.00
#
_symmetry.space_group_name_H-M   'P 1'
#
loop_
_entity.id
_entity.type
_entity.pdbx_description
1 polymer ?
#
loop_
_entity_poly.entity_id
_entity_poly.type
_entity_poly.pdbx_seq_one_letter_code
_entity_poly.pdbx_strand_id
1 'polypeptide(L)'
;RLPASWCGIFSLKPSLGRIPIDPPYTGRAAGPMTRTVADAALMMQVLSQGDARDSMALPAQDIAWGQFDQGVGHLRGLRIGLLLDAGCGLPVEPEVRAAVEQAARWLEQAGAHILPMQPFMTQAMLDGMDHFWRMRSHIDLQALPAGQRDKVLPYIRAWADSAAGLTGPQVFQASQQFHATRVATVRACAAFDYVISPVAPMPAFAAELPSPTNDPLRPLEHIGFTVPYNMSEQPAASVNCGYTSGLHPLPIGLQIAGPRFDDLGVLQVARAFEQIRPPQKAWPQPPGI
;
A
#
# COMPACT_ATOMS: atom_id res chain seq x y z
N ARG A 1 4.00 0.38 -1.52
CA ARG A 1 3.89 -0.79 -0.63
C ARG A 1 3.95 -2.11 -1.40
N LEU A 2 3.08 -2.32 -2.41
CA LEU A 2 3.08 -3.56 -3.22
C LEU A 2 4.46 -3.91 -3.79
N PRO A 3 5.15 -3.01 -4.54
CA PRO A 3 6.47 -3.33 -5.07
C PRO A 3 7.49 -3.66 -3.98
N ALA A 4 7.43 -2.95 -2.84
CA ALA A 4 8.33 -3.20 -1.72
C ALA A 4 8.09 -4.57 -1.08
N SER A 5 6.82 -4.98 -0.92
CA SER A 5 6.46 -6.31 -0.44
C SER A 5 7.04 -7.40 -1.34
N TRP A 6 6.86 -7.28 -2.65
CA TRP A 6 7.32 -8.24 -3.63
C TRP A 6 8.84 -8.29 -3.78
N CYS A 7 9.52 -7.17 -3.49
CA CYS A 7 10.99 -7.10 -3.47
C CYS A 7 11.61 -7.43 -2.11
N GLY A 8 10.81 -7.66 -1.07
CA GLY A 8 11.30 -7.93 0.29
C GLY A 8 11.98 -6.76 0.97
N ILE A 9 11.71 -5.52 0.52
CA ILE A 9 12.30 -4.29 1.07
C ILE A 9 11.27 -3.53 1.92
N PHE A 10 11.75 -2.52 2.64
CA PHE A 10 10.90 -1.57 3.37
C PHE A 10 10.33 -0.50 2.43
N SER A 11 9.13 0.00 2.72
CA SER A 11 8.62 1.25 2.15
C SER A 11 7.67 1.96 3.09
N LEU A 12 7.64 3.28 3.01
CA LEU A 12 6.60 4.12 3.61
C LEU A 12 5.78 4.79 2.51
N LYS A 13 4.46 4.62 2.53
CA LYS A 13 3.53 5.54 1.90
C LYS A 13 3.12 6.56 2.98
N PRO A 14 3.62 7.77 2.96
CA PRO A 14 3.25 8.75 3.97
C PRO A 14 1.79 9.23 3.80
N SER A 15 1.34 10.06 4.70
CA SER A 15 0.09 10.80 4.58
C SER A 15 0.03 11.55 3.25
N LEU A 16 -1.15 11.62 2.62
CA LEU A 16 -1.31 12.34 1.36
C LEU A 16 -0.83 13.80 1.52
N GLY A 17 -0.04 14.27 0.58
CA GLY A 17 0.54 15.61 0.59
C GLY A 17 1.77 15.78 1.49
N ARG A 18 2.21 14.74 2.22
CA ARG A 18 3.47 14.80 3.00
C ARG A 18 4.70 14.89 2.10
N ILE A 19 4.69 14.17 1.00
CA ILE A 19 5.64 14.32 -0.11
C ILE A 19 4.88 14.93 -1.26
N PRO A 20 5.22 16.15 -1.69
CA PRO A 20 4.57 16.80 -2.83
C PRO A 20 4.73 16.01 -4.12
N ILE A 21 3.68 16.00 -4.95
CA ILE A 21 3.66 15.32 -6.25
C ILE A 21 3.02 16.24 -7.29
N ASP A 22 3.72 16.50 -8.37
CA ASP A 22 3.22 17.26 -9.50
C ASP A 22 2.99 16.33 -10.73
N PRO A 23 1.81 16.31 -11.34
CA PRO A 23 0.55 16.91 -10.88
C PRO A 23 -0.05 16.17 -9.68
N PRO A 24 -0.73 16.87 -8.75
CA PRO A 24 -1.44 16.27 -7.64
C PRO A 24 -2.64 15.46 -8.11
N TYR A 25 -2.98 14.40 -7.37
CA TYR A 25 -4.09 13.53 -7.72
C TYR A 25 -4.59 12.78 -6.48
N THR A 26 -5.91 12.67 -6.34
CA THR A 26 -6.56 11.98 -5.21
C THR A 26 -6.03 10.56 -5.01
N GLY A 27 -5.51 10.27 -3.84
CA GLY A 27 -4.95 8.98 -3.50
C GLY A 27 -3.56 8.69 -4.07
N ARG A 28 -2.99 9.58 -4.91
CA ARG A 28 -1.62 9.44 -5.39
C ARG A 28 -0.65 9.82 -4.28
N ALA A 29 0.24 8.92 -3.93
CA ALA A 29 1.26 9.16 -2.93
C ALA A 29 2.59 8.56 -3.39
N ALA A 30 3.67 9.30 -3.21
CA ALA A 30 5.04 8.81 -3.32
C ALA A 30 5.60 8.54 -1.92
N GLY A 31 6.64 7.72 -1.86
CA GLY A 31 7.32 7.43 -0.60
C GLY A 31 8.62 6.65 -0.82
N PRO A 32 9.51 6.64 0.18
CA PRO A 32 10.77 5.94 0.10
C PRO A 32 10.56 4.42 -0.03
N MET A 33 11.43 3.78 -0.82
CA MET A 33 11.62 2.34 -0.89
C MET A 33 13.08 2.06 -0.58
N THR A 34 13.35 1.37 0.53
CA THR A 34 14.69 1.25 1.12
C THR A 34 14.90 -0.14 1.69
N ARG A 35 16.13 -0.48 2.07
CA ARG A 35 16.41 -1.75 2.74
C ARG A 35 16.00 -1.75 4.20
N THR A 36 16.07 -0.59 4.87
CA THR A 36 15.82 -0.44 6.30
C THR A 36 14.84 0.71 6.58
N VAL A 37 14.21 0.67 7.75
CA VAL A 37 13.38 1.78 8.25
C VAL A 37 14.23 3.05 8.45
N ALA A 38 15.49 2.90 8.89
CA ALA A 38 16.41 4.00 9.09
C ALA A 38 16.68 4.79 7.81
N ASP A 39 16.93 4.09 6.69
CA ASP A 39 17.15 4.73 5.40
C ASP A 39 15.89 5.49 4.92
N ALA A 40 14.70 4.94 5.20
CA ALA A 40 13.45 5.61 4.87
C ALA A 40 13.26 6.89 5.71
N ALA A 41 13.55 6.84 7.00
CA ALA A 41 13.51 8.02 7.86
C ALA A 41 14.48 9.12 7.38
N LEU A 42 15.68 8.73 6.96
CA LEU A 42 16.67 9.66 6.37
C LEU A 42 16.13 10.27 5.06
N MET A 43 15.55 9.47 4.18
CA MET A 43 14.94 9.98 2.95
C MET A 43 13.77 10.94 3.23
N MET A 44 12.96 10.66 4.26
CA MET A 44 11.83 11.54 4.61
C MET A 44 12.27 12.93 5.04
N GLN A 45 13.45 13.12 5.62
CA GLN A 45 13.99 14.44 5.96
C GLN A 45 14.11 15.34 4.73
N VAL A 46 14.39 14.77 3.56
CA VAL A 46 14.54 15.49 2.30
C VAL A 46 13.23 15.53 1.53
N LEU A 47 12.53 14.38 1.42
CA LEU A 47 11.35 14.23 0.56
C LEU A 47 10.11 14.97 1.09
N SER A 48 10.01 15.20 2.40
CA SER A 48 8.85 15.86 3.02
C SER A 48 8.93 17.40 3.02
N GLN A 49 9.80 17.99 2.21
CA GLN A 49 9.84 19.43 2.01
C GLN A 49 8.64 19.88 1.17
N GLY A 50 8.05 21.02 1.53
CA GLY A 50 6.90 21.55 0.81
C GLY A 50 7.24 21.99 -0.63
N ASP A 51 6.29 21.86 -1.55
CA ASP A 51 6.39 22.36 -2.92
C ASP A 51 5.05 22.95 -3.36
N ALA A 52 5.05 24.22 -3.74
CA ALA A 52 3.83 24.96 -4.12
C ALA A 52 3.15 24.45 -5.41
N ARG A 53 3.82 23.63 -6.22
CA ARG A 53 3.23 23.00 -7.41
C ARG A 53 2.18 21.96 -7.05
N ASP A 54 2.31 21.32 -5.90
CA ASP A 54 1.29 20.40 -5.39
C ASP A 54 0.25 21.14 -4.54
N SER A 55 -0.92 21.38 -5.12
CA SER A 55 -2.05 22.00 -4.42
C SER A 55 -2.61 21.16 -3.25
N MET A 56 -2.22 19.89 -3.15
CA MET A 56 -2.60 18.96 -2.07
C MET A 56 -1.46 18.81 -1.03
N ALA A 57 -0.33 19.51 -1.22
CA ALA A 57 0.77 19.44 -0.27
C ALA A 57 0.35 19.91 1.12
N LEU A 58 0.80 19.17 2.15
CA LEU A 58 0.61 19.60 3.53
C LEU A 58 1.48 20.83 3.84
N PRO A 59 1.03 21.69 4.74
CA PRO A 59 1.90 22.74 5.26
C PRO A 59 3.21 22.18 5.79
N ALA A 60 4.29 22.95 5.63
CA ALA A 60 5.59 22.56 6.15
C ALA A 60 5.51 22.29 7.66
N GLN A 61 6.04 21.17 8.09
CA GLN A 61 6.10 20.75 9.49
C GLN A 61 7.51 20.28 9.82
N ASP A 62 8.00 20.71 10.95
CA ASP A 62 9.26 20.19 11.51
C ASP A 62 8.99 18.86 12.21
N ILE A 63 9.13 17.76 11.45
CA ILE A 63 8.97 16.40 11.96
C ILE A 63 10.36 15.86 12.29
N ALA A 64 10.54 15.44 13.52
CA ALA A 64 11.80 14.88 14.01
C ALA A 64 12.02 13.44 13.47
N TRP A 65 12.20 13.29 12.16
CA TRP A 65 12.36 11.99 11.50
C TRP A 65 13.46 11.12 12.11
N GLY A 66 14.50 11.73 12.71
CA GLY A 66 15.55 11.03 13.45
C GLY A 66 15.08 10.27 14.69
N GLN A 67 13.88 10.56 15.20
CA GLN A 67 13.27 9.86 16.36
C GLN A 67 12.46 8.61 15.95
N PHE A 68 12.75 8.02 14.81
CA PHE A 68 12.07 6.82 14.30
C PHE A 68 12.36 5.56 15.15
N ASP A 69 13.45 5.51 15.91
CA ASP A 69 13.80 4.36 16.75
C ASP A 69 13.51 4.67 18.23
N GLN A 70 12.39 4.19 18.72
CA GLN A 70 11.95 4.29 20.10
C GLN A 70 12.16 2.95 20.85
N GLY A 71 12.80 1.98 20.18
CA GLY A 71 12.99 0.63 20.69
C GLY A 71 11.70 -0.21 20.75
N VAL A 72 11.87 -1.48 21.07
CA VAL A 72 10.75 -2.46 21.12
C VAL A 72 9.72 -2.08 22.19
N GLY A 73 10.13 -1.39 23.26
CA GLY A 73 9.24 -0.92 24.32
C GLY A 73 8.11 -0.01 23.84
N HIS A 74 8.26 0.63 22.70
CA HIS A 74 7.21 1.45 22.05
C HIS A 74 5.96 0.67 21.70
N LEU A 75 6.05 -0.65 21.53
CA LEU A 75 4.91 -1.51 21.21
C LEU A 75 3.97 -1.77 22.39
N ARG A 76 4.43 -1.53 23.63
CA ARG A 76 3.64 -1.89 24.82
C ARG A 76 2.35 -1.11 24.92
N GLY A 77 1.26 -1.85 25.06
CA GLY A 77 -0.08 -1.30 25.25
C GLY A 77 -0.73 -0.77 23.98
N LEU A 78 -0.04 -0.75 22.84
CA LEU A 78 -0.64 -0.35 21.56
C LEU A 78 -1.76 -1.33 21.19
N ARG A 79 -2.90 -0.79 20.81
CA ARG A 79 -4.04 -1.55 20.29
C ARG A 79 -3.88 -1.65 18.77
N ILE A 80 -3.53 -2.84 18.30
CA ILE A 80 -3.25 -3.09 16.88
C ILE A 80 -4.35 -3.97 16.29
N GLY A 81 -5.08 -3.43 15.30
CA GLY A 81 -6.07 -4.18 14.54
C GLY A 81 -5.39 -5.15 13.56
N LEU A 82 -5.81 -6.43 13.56
CA LEU A 82 -5.34 -7.44 12.61
C LEU A 82 -6.41 -7.68 11.55
N LEU A 83 -6.16 -7.19 10.32
CA LEU A 83 -7.03 -7.35 9.16
C LEU A 83 -6.50 -8.46 8.26
N LEU A 84 -7.18 -9.61 8.21
CA LEU A 84 -6.78 -10.77 7.39
C LEU A 84 -7.71 -11.01 6.19
N ASP A 85 -8.73 -10.17 6.03
CA ASP A 85 -9.65 -10.19 4.90
C ASP A 85 -9.94 -8.73 4.51
N ALA A 86 -9.68 -8.39 3.26
CA ALA A 86 -9.95 -7.03 2.77
C ALA A 86 -11.46 -6.78 2.55
N GLY A 87 -12.27 -7.83 2.38
CA GLY A 87 -13.69 -7.75 1.99
C GLY A 87 -13.92 -7.61 0.50
N CYS A 88 -12.87 -7.60 -0.29
CA CYS A 88 -12.91 -7.53 -1.77
C CYS A 88 -11.63 -8.09 -2.39
N GLY A 89 -11.68 -8.35 -3.69
CA GLY A 89 -10.55 -8.83 -4.46
C GLY A 89 -10.18 -10.29 -4.22
N LEU A 90 -8.91 -10.63 -4.44
CA LEU A 90 -8.42 -11.99 -4.26
C LEU A 90 -8.40 -12.41 -2.78
N PRO A 91 -8.72 -13.67 -2.47
CA PRO A 91 -8.56 -14.21 -1.12
C PRO A 91 -7.07 -14.27 -0.74
N VAL A 92 -6.82 -14.16 0.56
CA VAL A 92 -5.43 -14.25 1.08
C VAL A 92 -4.93 -15.69 1.00
N GLU A 93 -3.81 -15.88 0.33
CA GLU A 93 -3.16 -17.19 0.24
C GLU A 93 -2.70 -17.69 1.63
N PRO A 94 -2.74 -19.02 1.87
CA PRO A 94 -2.45 -19.59 3.20
C PRO A 94 -1.07 -19.20 3.75
N GLU A 95 -0.03 -19.18 2.92
CA GLU A 95 1.33 -18.81 3.34
C GLU A 95 1.45 -17.33 3.73
N VAL A 96 0.75 -16.46 2.99
CA VAL A 96 0.69 -15.03 3.31
C VAL A 96 -0.04 -14.80 4.64
N ARG A 97 -1.19 -15.46 4.82
CA ARG A 97 -1.95 -15.43 6.08
C ARG A 97 -1.09 -15.89 7.26
N ALA A 98 -0.44 -17.05 7.12
CA ALA A 98 0.40 -17.62 8.18
C ALA A 98 1.56 -16.70 8.57
N ALA A 99 2.21 -16.05 7.59
CA ALA A 99 3.30 -15.10 7.85
C ALA A 99 2.82 -13.86 8.61
N VAL A 100 1.67 -13.29 8.22
CA VAL A 100 1.07 -12.11 8.90
C VAL A 100 0.58 -12.45 10.29
N GLU A 101 -0.04 -13.61 10.49
CA GLU A 101 -0.44 -14.10 11.83
C GLU A 101 0.78 -14.33 12.72
N GLN A 102 1.90 -14.82 12.16
CA GLN A 102 3.15 -14.95 12.91
C GLN A 102 3.73 -13.58 13.28
N ALA A 103 3.68 -12.61 12.39
CA ALA A 103 4.09 -11.23 12.69
C ALA A 103 3.24 -10.61 13.81
N ALA A 104 1.93 -10.87 13.81
CA ALA A 104 1.02 -10.45 14.87
C ALA A 104 1.43 -11.05 16.23
N ARG A 105 1.78 -12.34 16.28
CA ARG A 105 2.28 -13.00 17.49
C ARG A 105 3.57 -12.37 18.02
N TRP A 106 4.52 -11.99 17.15
CA TRP A 106 5.74 -11.29 17.60
C TRP A 106 5.43 -9.92 18.21
N LEU A 107 4.51 -9.16 17.60
CA LEU A 107 4.07 -7.87 18.15
C LEU A 107 3.37 -8.04 19.51
N GLU A 108 2.54 -9.07 19.66
CA GLU A 108 1.87 -9.40 20.92
C GLU A 108 2.87 -9.81 22.01
N GLN A 109 3.87 -10.63 21.69
CA GLN A 109 4.96 -11.01 22.60
C GLN A 109 5.78 -9.81 23.03
N ALA A 110 5.89 -8.77 22.19
CA ALA A 110 6.54 -7.50 22.50
C ALA A 110 5.65 -6.54 23.32
N GLY A 111 4.40 -6.93 23.62
CA GLY A 111 3.51 -6.21 24.53
C GLY A 111 2.39 -5.41 23.86
N ALA A 112 2.19 -5.54 22.55
CA ALA A 112 1.02 -4.99 21.88
C ALA A 112 -0.24 -5.81 22.17
N HIS A 113 -1.41 -5.19 22.07
CA HIS A 113 -2.72 -5.86 22.11
C HIS A 113 -3.23 -6.09 20.69
N ILE A 114 -3.16 -7.32 20.21
CA ILE A 114 -3.65 -7.67 18.88
C ILE A 114 -5.15 -7.97 18.93
N LEU A 115 -5.92 -7.23 18.16
CA LEU A 115 -7.37 -7.31 18.13
C LEU A 115 -7.85 -7.66 16.71
N PRO A 116 -8.80 -8.60 16.54
CA PRO A 116 -9.32 -8.92 15.22
C PRO A 116 -10.07 -7.71 14.63
N MET A 117 -9.82 -7.43 13.36
CA MET A 117 -10.51 -6.38 12.62
C MET A 117 -11.41 -7.01 11.54
N GLN A 118 -12.65 -6.54 11.46
CA GLN A 118 -13.58 -7.00 10.43
C GLN A 118 -13.27 -6.37 9.06
N PRO A 119 -13.53 -7.08 7.95
CA PRO A 119 -13.44 -6.50 6.61
C PRO A 119 -14.35 -5.26 6.50
N PHE A 120 -13.89 -4.24 5.80
CA PHE A 120 -14.64 -2.99 5.63
C PHE A 120 -14.70 -2.50 4.19
N MET A 121 -13.89 -3.06 3.30
CA MET A 121 -14.03 -2.83 1.86
C MET A 121 -15.15 -3.70 1.29
N THR A 122 -15.69 -3.30 0.16
CA THR A 122 -16.64 -4.08 -0.62
C THR A 122 -16.17 -4.18 -2.05
N GLN A 123 -16.62 -5.21 -2.78
CA GLN A 123 -16.32 -5.35 -4.22
C GLN A 123 -16.82 -4.13 -5.00
N ALA A 124 -17.97 -3.57 -4.64
CA ALA A 124 -18.51 -2.36 -5.28
C ALA A 124 -17.58 -1.13 -5.14
N MET A 125 -16.87 -0.99 -4.01
CA MET A 125 -15.87 0.06 -3.83
C MET A 125 -14.68 -0.15 -4.78
N LEU A 126 -14.18 -1.38 -4.88
CA LEU A 126 -13.06 -1.72 -5.77
C LEU A 126 -13.42 -1.53 -7.23
N ASP A 127 -14.56 -2.05 -7.66
CA ASP A 127 -15.07 -1.95 -9.03
C ASP A 127 -15.30 -0.49 -9.43
N GLY A 128 -15.86 0.31 -8.55
CA GLY A 128 -16.06 1.74 -8.82
C GLY A 128 -14.75 2.49 -9.02
N MET A 129 -13.77 2.26 -8.19
CA MET A 129 -12.43 2.86 -8.38
C MET A 129 -11.81 2.40 -9.70
N ASP A 130 -11.94 1.13 -10.05
CA ASP A 130 -11.45 0.58 -11.33
C ASP A 130 -12.15 1.24 -12.52
N HIS A 131 -13.47 1.34 -12.51
CA HIS A 131 -14.23 2.01 -13.59
C HIS A 131 -13.81 3.47 -13.79
N PHE A 132 -13.57 4.21 -12.71
CA PHE A 132 -13.07 5.58 -12.81
C PHE A 132 -11.66 5.62 -13.43
N TRP A 133 -10.74 4.75 -12.99
CA TRP A 133 -9.39 4.70 -13.54
C TRP A 133 -9.34 4.20 -14.98
N ARG A 134 -10.23 3.28 -15.38
CA ARG A 134 -10.40 2.87 -16.78
C ARG A 134 -10.78 4.06 -17.66
N MET A 135 -11.80 4.84 -17.24
CA MET A 135 -12.25 6.02 -18.00
C MET A 135 -11.13 7.04 -18.13
N ARG A 136 -10.43 7.35 -17.06
CA ARG A 136 -9.28 8.24 -17.10
C ARG A 136 -8.20 7.74 -18.06
N SER A 137 -7.85 6.46 -17.97
CA SER A 137 -6.83 5.86 -18.85
C SER A 137 -7.31 5.78 -20.30
N HIS A 138 -8.60 5.62 -20.53
CA HIS A 138 -9.19 5.69 -21.88
C HIS A 138 -9.00 7.09 -22.48
N ILE A 139 -9.27 8.15 -21.72
CA ILE A 139 -9.04 9.54 -22.14
C ILE A 139 -7.56 9.75 -22.45
N ASP A 140 -6.65 9.31 -21.57
CA ASP A 140 -5.21 9.42 -21.76
C ASP A 140 -4.76 8.70 -23.05
N LEU A 141 -5.30 7.49 -23.32
CA LEU A 141 -5.00 6.75 -24.56
C LEU A 141 -5.53 7.44 -25.83
N GLN A 142 -6.70 8.09 -25.75
CA GLN A 142 -7.24 8.85 -26.88
C GLN A 142 -6.43 10.11 -27.20
N ALA A 143 -5.77 10.69 -26.20
CA ALA A 143 -4.91 11.85 -26.35
C ALA A 143 -3.51 11.52 -26.90
N LEU A 144 -3.15 10.24 -27.04
CA LEU A 144 -1.84 9.86 -27.59
C LEU A 144 -1.71 10.23 -29.07
N PRO A 145 -0.55 10.68 -29.51
CA PRO A 145 -0.26 10.90 -30.93
C PRO A 145 -0.47 9.62 -31.75
N ALA A 146 -0.80 9.81 -33.05
CA ALA A 146 -0.94 8.69 -33.98
C ALA A 146 0.28 7.74 -33.94
N GLY A 147 0.03 6.43 -33.91
CA GLY A 147 1.06 5.40 -33.84
C GLY A 147 1.68 5.16 -32.46
N GLN A 148 1.41 5.99 -31.45
CA GLN A 148 1.86 5.71 -30.08
C GLN A 148 0.93 4.75 -29.34
N ARG A 149 -0.37 4.80 -29.63
CA ARG A 149 -1.36 3.90 -29.00
C ARG A 149 -1.02 2.43 -29.22
N ASP A 150 -0.49 2.06 -30.38
CA ASP A 150 -0.14 0.67 -30.71
C ASP A 150 1.07 0.15 -29.93
N LYS A 151 1.88 1.05 -29.36
CA LYS A 151 3.03 0.71 -28.50
C LYS A 151 2.62 0.42 -27.06
N VAL A 152 1.39 0.78 -26.65
CA VAL A 152 0.86 0.46 -25.33
C VAL A 152 0.53 -1.02 -25.26
N LEU A 153 0.84 -1.66 -24.14
CA LEU A 153 0.57 -3.07 -23.92
C LEU A 153 -0.90 -3.41 -24.28
N PRO A 154 -1.15 -4.48 -25.05
CA PRO A 154 -2.53 -4.86 -25.43
C PRO A 154 -3.48 -5.00 -24.26
N TYR A 155 -3.00 -5.56 -23.14
CA TYR A 155 -3.75 -5.67 -21.89
C TYR A 155 -4.23 -4.31 -21.38
N ILE A 156 -3.35 -3.31 -21.33
CA ILE A 156 -3.68 -1.95 -20.84
C ILE A 156 -4.70 -1.28 -21.79
N ARG A 157 -4.54 -1.48 -23.11
CA ARG A 157 -5.52 -0.97 -24.08
C ARG A 157 -6.88 -1.61 -23.88
N ALA A 158 -6.93 -2.93 -23.75
CA ALA A 158 -8.20 -3.66 -23.54
C ALA A 158 -8.88 -3.21 -22.24
N TRP A 159 -8.12 -3.05 -21.16
CA TRP A 159 -8.62 -2.53 -19.89
C TRP A 159 -9.19 -1.11 -20.03
N ALA A 160 -8.44 -0.18 -20.57
CA ALA A 160 -8.85 1.21 -20.70
C ALA A 160 -10.03 1.36 -21.70
N ASP A 161 -9.99 0.68 -22.85
CA ASP A 161 -11.03 0.75 -23.87
C ASP A 161 -12.37 0.15 -23.42
N SER A 162 -12.37 -0.73 -22.43
CA SER A 162 -13.61 -1.23 -21.82
C SER A 162 -14.46 -0.13 -21.15
N ALA A 163 -13.87 1.04 -20.90
CA ALA A 163 -14.57 2.21 -20.37
C ALA A 163 -15.31 3.04 -21.41
N ALA A 164 -15.09 2.81 -22.71
CA ALA A 164 -15.64 3.64 -23.80
C ALA A 164 -17.19 3.79 -23.79
N GLY A 165 -17.89 2.79 -23.24
CA GLY A 165 -19.35 2.79 -23.12
C GLY A 165 -19.90 3.37 -21.82
N LEU A 166 -19.05 3.80 -20.87
CA LEU A 166 -19.51 4.35 -19.60
C LEU A 166 -20.14 5.73 -19.80
N THR A 167 -21.33 5.91 -19.25
CA THR A 167 -22.03 7.20 -19.25
C THR A 167 -21.49 8.14 -18.16
N GLY A 168 -21.72 9.45 -18.30
CA GLY A 168 -21.35 10.45 -17.29
C GLY A 168 -21.85 10.10 -15.89
N PRO A 169 -23.14 9.74 -15.67
CA PRO A 169 -23.65 9.28 -14.39
C PRO A 169 -22.88 8.07 -13.80
N GLN A 170 -22.55 7.09 -14.63
CA GLN A 170 -21.77 5.92 -14.18
C GLN A 170 -20.35 6.32 -13.72
N VAL A 171 -19.67 7.17 -14.46
CA VAL A 171 -18.34 7.67 -14.07
C VAL A 171 -18.41 8.49 -12.79
N PHE A 172 -19.45 9.33 -12.63
CA PHE A 172 -19.66 10.07 -11.39
C PHE A 172 -19.91 9.13 -10.21
N GLN A 173 -20.79 8.13 -10.33
CA GLN A 173 -21.02 7.13 -9.29
C GLN A 173 -19.76 6.33 -8.96
N ALA A 174 -18.96 5.98 -9.97
CA ALA A 174 -17.67 5.34 -9.80
C ALA A 174 -16.70 6.21 -8.96
N SER A 175 -16.63 7.51 -9.23
CA SER A 175 -15.81 8.45 -8.46
C SER A 175 -16.23 8.58 -7.00
N GLN A 176 -17.52 8.41 -6.68
CA GLN A 176 -18.00 8.45 -5.29
C GLN A 176 -17.45 7.29 -4.44
N GLN A 177 -16.98 6.20 -5.07
CA GLN A 177 -16.40 5.09 -4.34
C GLN A 177 -15.05 5.43 -3.68
N PHE A 178 -14.34 6.44 -4.15
CA PHE A 178 -13.17 6.99 -3.44
C PHE A 178 -13.55 7.53 -2.06
N HIS A 179 -14.65 8.31 -2.01
CA HIS A 179 -15.14 8.85 -0.75
C HIS A 179 -15.73 7.76 0.15
N ALA A 180 -16.51 6.84 -0.40
CA ALA A 180 -17.07 5.72 0.35
C ALA A 180 -15.96 4.88 1.01
N THR A 181 -14.90 4.56 0.27
CA THR A 181 -13.72 3.85 0.76
C THR A 181 -13.02 4.64 1.87
N ARG A 182 -12.82 5.96 1.70
CA ARG A 182 -12.25 6.82 2.74
C ARG A 182 -13.03 6.74 4.04
N VAL A 183 -14.34 6.93 3.98
CA VAL A 183 -15.22 6.92 5.16
C VAL A 183 -15.19 5.55 5.85
N ALA A 184 -15.30 4.47 5.07
CA ALA A 184 -15.25 3.10 5.61
C ALA A 184 -13.91 2.83 6.32
N THR A 185 -12.77 3.20 5.69
CA THR A 185 -11.43 3.00 6.25
C THR A 185 -11.26 3.77 7.57
N VAL A 186 -11.58 5.07 7.58
CA VAL A 186 -11.44 5.90 8.78
C VAL A 186 -12.26 5.35 9.95
N ARG A 187 -13.52 4.94 9.68
CA ARG A 187 -14.39 4.35 10.70
C ARG A 187 -13.84 3.02 11.23
N ALA A 188 -13.40 2.15 10.35
CA ALA A 188 -12.87 0.84 10.71
C ALA A 188 -11.58 0.93 11.54
N CYS A 189 -10.69 1.90 11.22
CA CYS A 189 -9.44 2.12 11.93
C CYS A 189 -9.60 2.86 13.28
N ALA A 190 -10.71 3.57 13.53
CA ALA A 190 -10.87 4.47 14.68
C ALA A 190 -10.72 3.80 16.06
N ALA A 191 -10.91 2.47 16.14
CA ALA A 191 -10.78 1.72 17.38
C ALA A 191 -9.34 1.30 17.71
N PHE A 192 -8.39 1.50 16.81
CA PHE A 192 -7.02 1.01 16.90
C PHE A 192 -6.02 2.17 16.82
N ASP A 193 -4.86 1.97 17.47
CA ASP A 193 -3.73 2.89 17.34
C ASP A 193 -3.05 2.67 15.99
N TYR A 194 -2.89 1.40 15.59
CA TYR A 194 -2.39 0.97 14.28
C TYR A 194 -3.18 -0.23 13.76
N VAL A 195 -3.07 -0.47 12.44
CA VAL A 195 -3.64 -1.66 11.81
C VAL A 195 -2.55 -2.40 11.06
N ILE A 196 -2.51 -3.72 11.22
CA ILE A 196 -1.64 -4.61 10.44
C ILE A 196 -2.46 -5.51 9.52
N SER A 197 -1.90 -5.80 8.35
CA SER A 197 -2.53 -6.66 7.34
C SER A 197 -1.46 -7.24 6.41
N PRO A 198 -1.79 -8.20 5.54
CA PRO A 198 -1.00 -8.41 4.33
C PRO A 198 -0.86 -7.12 3.54
N VAL A 199 0.24 -6.94 2.79
CA VAL A 199 0.36 -5.89 1.78
C VAL A 199 -0.43 -6.28 0.52
N ALA A 200 -0.31 -7.53 0.12
CA ALA A 200 -1.06 -8.15 -0.96
C ALA A 200 -1.59 -9.52 -0.51
N PRO A 201 -2.69 -10.00 -1.10
CA PRO A 201 -3.26 -11.30 -0.74
C PRO A 201 -2.39 -12.48 -1.20
N MET A 202 -1.40 -12.24 -2.06
CA MET A 202 -0.54 -13.25 -2.68
C MET A 202 0.91 -12.74 -2.77
N PRO A 203 1.91 -13.63 -2.90
CA PRO A 203 3.30 -13.26 -3.19
C PRO A 203 3.45 -12.60 -4.56
N ALA A 204 4.69 -12.26 -4.95
CA ALA A 204 4.95 -11.77 -6.30
C ALA A 204 4.54 -12.79 -7.36
N PHE A 205 3.93 -12.29 -8.42
CA PHE A 205 3.57 -13.05 -9.61
C PHE A 205 4.63 -12.85 -10.72
N ALA A 206 4.52 -13.59 -11.83
CA ALA A 206 5.47 -13.50 -12.93
C ALA A 206 5.59 -12.07 -13.47
N ALA A 207 6.84 -11.60 -13.66
CA ALA A 207 7.13 -10.20 -14.02
C ALA A 207 6.59 -9.80 -15.40
N GLU A 208 6.34 -10.77 -16.26
CA GLU A 208 5.79 -10.59 -17.61
C GLU A 208 4.28 -10.29 -17.58
N LEU A 209 3.59 -10.60 -16.46
CA LEU A 209 2.16 -10.38 -16.33
C LEU A 209 1.87 -8.94 -15.88
N PRO A 210 0.85 -8.29 -16.45
CA PRO A 210 0.45 -6.93 -16.07
C PRO A 210 -0.35 -6.89 -14.75
N SER A 211 -0.92 -8.01 -14.33
CA SER A 211 -1.62 -8.19 -13.05
C SER A 211 -1.60 -9.67 -12.65
N PRO A 212 -1.83 -10.01 -11.37
CA PRO A 212 -1.85 -11.41 -10.94
C PRO A 212 -2.95 -12.24 -11.60
N THR A 213 -4.07 -11.64 -11.96
CA THR A 213 -5.18 -12.32 -12.67
C THR A 213 -4.91 -12.51 -14.16
N ASN A 214 -4.03 -11.69 -14.73
CA ASN A 214 -3.83 -11.54 -16.18
C ASN A 214 -5.15 -11.34 -16.97
N ASP A 215 -6.14 -10.78 -16.30
CA ASP A 215 -7.47 -10.48 -16.86
C ASP A 215 -7.70 -8.96 -16.83
N PRO A 216 -7.83 -8.28 -18.00
CA PRO A 216 -8.06 -6.84 -18.04
C PRO A 216 -9.42 -6.41 -17.46
N LEU A 217 -10.36 -7.33 -17.24
CA LEU A 217 -11.62 -7.07 -16.54
C LEU A 217 -11.48 -7.14 -15.02
N ARG A 218 -10.40 -7.74 -14.52
CA ARG A 218 -10.12 -7.92 -13.08
C ARG A 218 -8.70 -7.51 -12.71
N PRO A 219 -8.23 -6.30 -13.07
CA PRO A 219 -6.81 -5.92 -12.95
C PRO A 219 -6.39 -5.61 -11.51
N LEU A 220 -7.32 -5.21 -10.65
CA LEU A 220 -7.07 -4.61 -9.34
C LEU A 220 -7.40 -5.52 -8.15
N GLU A 221 -7.70 -6.78 -8.39
CA GLU A 221 -8.12 -7.75 -7.36
C GLU A 221 -7.08 -7.95 -6.23
N HIS A 222 -5.84 -7.53 -6.43
CA HIS A 222 -4.73 -7.67 -5.48
C HIS A 222 -4.49 -6.45 -4.58
N ILE A 223 -5.21 -5.32 -4.80
CA ILE A 223 -4.93 -4.07 -4.09
C ILE A 223 -5.82 -3.81 -2.87
N GLY A 224 -6.75 -4.72 -2.55
CA GLY A 224 -7.76 -4.54 -1.51
C GLY A 224 -7.20 -4.11 -0.15
N PHE A 225 -6.03 -4.57 0.23
CA PHE A 225 -5.36 -4.17 1.48
C PHE A 225 -4.65 -2.83 1.41
N THR A 226 -4.25 -2.36 0.23
CA THR A 226 -3.43 -1.14 0.10
C THR A 226 -4.23 0.08 -0.31
N VAL A 227 -5.19 -0.07 -1.22
CA VAL A 227 -5.97 1.05 -1.75
C VAL A 227 -6.75 1.84 -0.69
N PRO A 228 -7.29 1.23 0.39
CA PRO A 228 -8.00 1.96 1.44
C PRO A 228 -7.17 3.10 2.03
N TYR A 229 -5.88 2.86 2.29
CA TYR A 229 -4.98 3.86 2.88
C TYR A 229 -4.51 4.93 1.90
N ASN A 230 -4.70 4.73 0.59
CA ASN A 230 -4.57 5.80 -0.39
C ASN A 230 -5.79 6.74 -0.32
N MET A 231 -7.00 6.16 -0.28
CA MET A 231 -8.24 6.93 -0.25
C MET A 231 -8.47 7.64 1.09
N SER A 232 -8.14 7.00 2.22
CA SER A 232 -8.23 7.61 3.55
C SER A 232 -7.08 8.57 3.88
N GLU A 233 -6.05 8.63 2.99
CA GLU A 233 -4.88 9.49 3.14
C GLU A 233 -3.96 9.13 4.32
N GLN A 234 -4.25 8.03 5.02
CA GLN A 234 -3.48 7.55 6.16
C GLN A 234 -2.10 7.03 5.73
N PRO A 235 -1.06 7.23 6.55
CA PRO A 235 0.25 6.63 6.29
C PRO A 235 0.19 5.12 6.44
N ALA A 236 0.99 4.42 5.63
CA ALA A 236 1.15 2.98 5.75
C ALA A 236 2.53 2.53 5.25
N ALA A 237 3.17 1.66 6.00
CA ALA A 237 4.44 1.04 5.65
C ALA A 237 4.25 -0.39 5.13
N SER A 238 5.24 -0.88 4.38
CA SER A 238 5.44 -2.30 4.08
C SER A 238 6.79 -2.73 4.64
N VAL A 239 6.79 -3.78 5.43
CA VAL A 239 8.00 -4.38 5.99
C VAL A 239 7.97 -5.90 5.76
N ASN A 240 9.09 -6.50 5.37
CA ASN A 240 9.14 -7.95 5.17
C ASN A 240 8.85 -8.68 6.48
N CYS A 241 7.91 -9.64 6.48
CA CYS A 241 7.57 -10.45 7.65
C CYS A 241 7.80 -11.95 7.46
N GLY A 242 8.28 -12.36 6.28
CA GLY A 242 8.53 -13.77 6.00
C GLY A 242 8.74 -14.03 4.52
N TYR A 243 8.72 -15.29 4.20
CA TYR A 243 8.92 -15.79 2.85
C TYR A 243 8.02 -17.02 2.62
N THR A 244 7.66 -17.27 1.37
CA THR A 244 7.00 -18.53 0.98
C THR A 244 7.93 -19.71 1.16
N SER A 245 7.38 -20.91 1.18
CA SER A 245 8.13 -22.16 1.17
C SER A 245 8.72 -22.47 -0.23
N GLY A 246 9.56 -23.47 -0.30
CA GLY A 246 10.13 -24.01 -1.57
C GLY A 246 11.53 -23.53 -1.90
N LEU A 247 11.99 -23.89 -3.12
CA LEU A 247 13.38 -23.65 -3.57
C LEU A 247 13.67 -22.16 -3.84
N HIS A 248 12.69 -21.41 -4.29
CA HIS A 248 12.78 -19.99 -4.61
C HIS A 248 11.78 -19.19 -3.77
N PRO A 249 12.04 -19.02 -2.46
CA PRO A 249 11.09 -18.40 -1.57
C PRO A 249 10.90 -16.92 -1.89
N LEU A 250 9.65 -16.52 -2.07
CA LEU A 250 9.24 -15.17 -2.38
C LEU A 250 8.98 -14.37 -1.08
N PRO A 251 9.33 -13.08 -1.01
CA PRO A 251 9.08 -12.26 0.16
C PRO A 251 7.59 -12.05 0.41
N ILE A 252 7.22 -11.94 1.69
CA ILE A 252 5.87 -11.57 2.16
C ILE A 252 5.98 -10.29 2.98
N GLY A 253 5.15 -9.30 2.66
CA GLY A 253 5.13 -8.01 3.35
C GLY A 253 3.99 -7.91 4.36
N LEU A 254 4.33 -7.45 5.56
CA LEU A 254 3.39 -6.92 6.54
C LEU A 254 3.12 -5.45 6.24
N GLN A 255 1.87 -5.04 6.12
CA GLN A 255 1.48 -3.65 6.11
C GLN A 255 1.23 -3.17 7.54
N ILE A 256 1.73 -1.98 7.87
CA ILE A 256 1.48 -1.28 9.13
C ILE A 256 0.90 0.08 8.76
N ALA A 257 -0.37 0.32 9.09
CA ALA A 257 -1.07 1.58 8.83
C ALA A 257 -1.37 2.31 10.13
N GLY A 258 -1.18 3.62 10.13
CA GLY A 258 -1.42 4.49 11.29
C GLY A 258 -2.52 5.53 11.04
N PRO A 259 -2.84 6.34 12.05
CA PRO A 259 -3.71 7.51 11.90
C PRO A 259 -3.16 8.49 10.87
N ARG A 260 -4.05 9.27 10.25
CA ARG A 260 -3.63 10.32 9.32
C ARG A 260 -2.69 11.31 10.02
N PHE A 261 -1.59 11.65 9.38
CA PHE A 261 -0.50 12.51 9.84
C PHE A 261 0.48 11.90 10.85
N ASP A 262 0.25 10.67 11.27
CA ASP A 262 1.19 9.94 12.14
C ASP A 262 2.22 9.16 11.33
N ASP A 263 2.88 9.84 10.41
CA ASP A 263 3.91 9.26 9.54
C ASP A 263 5.11 8.74 10.35
N LEU A 264 5.52 9.50 11.37
CA LEU A 264 6.63 9.11 12.25
C LEU A 264 6.27 7.92 13.13
N GLY A 265 5.06 7.87 13.68
CA GLY A 265 4.59 6.73 14.47
C GLY A 265 4.55 5.44 13.68
N VAL A 266 4.15 5.49 12.39
CA VAL A 266 4.24 4.32 11.50
C VAL A 266 5.68 3.85 11.32
N LEU A 267 6.67 4.76 11.19
CA LEU A 267 8.08 4.40 11.16
C LEU A 267 8.54 3.79 12.48
N GLN A 268 8.10 4.31 13.63
CA GLN A 268 8.46 3.81 14.96
C GLN A 268 7.95 2.38 15.18
N VAL A 269 6.69 2.10 14.83
CA VAL A 269 6.14 0.74 14.90
C VAL A 269 6.84 -0.20 13.92
N ALA A 270 7.11 0.26 12.70
CA ALA A 270 7.83 -0.52 11.70
C ALA A 270 9.27 -0.82 12.14
N ARG A 271 9.96 0.13 12.80
CA ARG A 271 11.30 -0.07 13.35
C ARG A 271 11.30 -1.06 14.51
N ALA A 272 10.37 -0.94 15.42
CA ALA A 272 10.21 -1.90 16.51
C ALA A 272 9.94 -3.32 15.97
N PHE A 273 9.10 -3.45 14.94
CA PHE A 273 8.87 -4.74 14.26
C PHE A 273 10.14 -5.26 13.56
N GLU A 274 10.91 -4.39 12.90
CA GLU A 274 12.18 -4.75 12.25
C GLU A 274 13.20 -5.34 13.26
N GLN A 275 13.15 -4.91 14.52
CA GLN A 275 14.03 -5.40 15.60
C GLN A 275 13.58 -6.76 16.17
N ILE A 276 12.30 -7.08 16.16
CA ILE A 276 11.78 -8.33 16.77
C ILE A 276 11.58 -9.48 15.75
N ARG A 277 11.43 -9.17 14.45
CA ARG A 277 11.30 -10.20 13.42
C ARG A 277 12.60 -10.96 13.21
N PRO A 278 12.55 -12.20 12.70
CA PRO A 278 13.77 -12.90 12.30
C PRO A 278 14.59 -12.11 11.27
N PRO A 279 15.92 -12.33 11.23
CA PRO A 279 16.78 -11.74 10.19
C PRO A 279 16.25 -12.07 8.79
N GLN A 280 16.32 -11.08 7.91
CA GLN A 280 16.01 -11.31 6.49
C GLN A 280 17.05 -12.23 5.84
N LYS A 281 16.64 -12.90 4.76
CA LYS A 281 17.59 -13.60 3.88
C LYS A 281 18.61 -12.61 3.32
N ALA A 282 19.80 -13.12 3.05
CA ALA A 282 20.84 -12.30 2.41
C ALA A 282 20.33 -11.71 1.08
N TRP A 283 20.72 -10.48 0.82
CA TRP A 283 20.42 -9.83 -0.45
C TRP A 283 21.09 -10.58 -1.61
N PRO A 284 20.43 -10.68 -2.75
CA PRO A 284 21.06 -11.29 -3.92
C PRO A 284 22.30 -10.49 -4.29
N GLN A 285 23.37 -11.21 -4.62
CA GLN A 285 24.57 -10.56 -5.14
C GLN A 285 24.30 -10.05 -6.55
N PRO A 286 24.78 -8.85 -6.92
CA PRO A 286 24.70 -8.40 -8.30
C PRO A 286 25.34 -9.43 -9.23
N PRO A 287 24.74 -9.74 -10.38
CA PRO A 287 25.43 -10.59 -11.35
C PRO A 287 26.72 -9.90 -11.80
N GLY A 288 27.85 -10.54 -11.48
CA GLY A 288 29.20 -10.23 -11.95
C GLY A 288 29.59 -8.75 -12.01
N ILE A 289 30.08 -8.18 -10.89
CA ILE A 289 31.05 -7.09 -10.91
C ILE A 289 32.43 -7.69 -10.76
#